data_df3b58b95dcd6d7620377c14643a379f
#
_entry.id   df3b58b95dcd6d7620377c14643a379f
#
_cell.length_a   1.000
_cell.length_b   1.000
_cell.length_c   1.000
_cell.angle_alpha   90.00
_cell.angle_beta   90.00
_cell.angle_gamma   90.00
#
_symmetry.space_group_name_H-M   'P 1'
#
loop_
_entity.id
_entity.type
_entity.pdbx_description
1 polymer ?
#
loop_
_entity_poly.entity_id
_entity_poly.type
_entity_poly.pdbx_seq_one_letter_code
_entity_poly.pdbx_strand_id
1 'polypeptide(L)'
;MAERGRGNVPESLELRRLRARIDTLDKQIVTLLNERADLALEVGRTKAALGRRAVRDAEREREILVRIAMANDGPMPQADLLALYRRLFAATRALESADRFRREPGDD
;
A
#
# COMPACT_ATOMS: atom_id res chain seq x y z
N MET A 1 -9.48 -14.96 41.09
CA MET A 1 -9.43 -14.98 40.46
C MET A 1 -9.44 -14.65 39.62
N ALA A 2 -9.58 -14.37 39.53
CA ALA A 2 -9.64 -14.22 38.51
C ALA A 2 -8.92 -13.51 37.91
N GLU A 3 -8.42 -12.98 38.13
CA GLU A 3 -7.78 -12.40 37.52
C GLU A 3 -6.95 -12.92 37.28
N ARG A 4 -6.78 -13.43 37.79
CA ARG A 4 -6.11 -14.00 37.43
C ARG A 4 -5.96 -14.27 36.54
N GLY A 5 -5.89 -14.06 36.84
CA GLY A 5 -5.65 -14.78 35.75
C GLY A 5 -5.87 -14.14 34.49
N ARG A 6 -6.14 -12.97 34.43
CA ARG A 6 -6.47 -12.38 33.19
C ARG A 6 -5.37 -12.50 32.17
N GLY A 7 -4.11 -12.29 32.58
CA GLY A 7 -2.99 -12.46 31.67
C GLY A 7 -2.76 -13.91 31.28
N ASN A 8 -3.35 -14.84 32.02
CA ASN A 8 -3.14 -16.26 31.78
C ASN A 8 -4.35 -16.94 31.19
N VAL A 9 -5.42 -16.18 30.93
CA VAL A 9 -6.61 -16.75 30.33
C VAL A 9 -6.31 -17.08 28.87
N PRO A 10 -6.53 -18.33 28.45
CA PRO A 10 -6.32 -18.64 27.04
C PRO A 10 -7.27 -17.85 26.18
N GLU A 11 -6.78 -17.46 25.04
CA GLU A 11 -7.66 -16.87 24.03
C GLU A 11 -8.77 -17.84 23.70
N SER A 12 -9.96 -17.32 23.48
CA SER A 12 -11.05 -18.14 23.02
C SER A 12 -10.71 -18.65 21.61
N LEU A 13 -11.29 -19.77 21.25
CA LEU A 13 -11.14 -20.32 19.92
C LEU A 13 -11.62 -19.32 18.89
N GLU A 14 -12.72 -18.64 19.18
CA GLU A 14 -13.26 -17.63 18.26
C GLU A 14 -12.26 -16.50 18.01
N LEU A 15 -11.65 -15.99 19.08
CA LEU A 15 -10.70 -14.90 18.95
C LEU A 15 -9.48 -15.33 18.12
N ARG A 16 -8.99 -16.54 18.35
CA ARG A 16 -7.85 -17.06 17.57
C ARG A 16 -8.20 -17.19 16.09
N ARG A 17 -9.41 -17.64 15.79
CA ARG A 17 -9.87 -17.77 14.40
C ARG A 17 -9.93 -16.41 13.72
N LEU A 18 -10.46 -15.41 14.42
CA LEU A 18 -10.56 -14.06 13.86
C LEU A 18 -9.19 -13.47 13.59
N ARG A 19 -8.27 -13.66 14.54
CA ARG A 19 -6.91 -13.16 14.36
C ARG A 19 -6.19 -13.87 13.23
N ALA A 20 -6.41 -15.17 13.08
CA ALA A 20 -5.82 -15.91 11.95
C ALA A 20 -6.33 -15.40 10.63
N ARG A 21 -7.61 -15.02 10.56
CA ARG A 21 -8.17 -14.44 9.35
C ARG A 21 -7.55 -13.08 9.05
N ILE A 22 -7.31 -12.28 10.06
CA ILE A 22 -6.64 -11.00 9.89
C ILE A 22 -5.21 -11.22 9.39
N ASP A 23 -4.50 -12.20 9.97
CA ASP A 23 -3.13 -12.50 9.54
C ASP A 23 -3.10 -12.90 8.06
N THR A 24 -4.08 -13.67 7.62
CA THR A 24 -4.17 -14.04 6.21
C THR A 24 -4.40 -12.82 5.32
N LEU A 25 -5.30 -11.93 5.75
CA LEU A 25 -5.54 -10.70 5.01
C LEU A 25 -4.30 -9.81 4.95
N ASP A 26 -3.56 -9.74 6.05
CA ASP A 26 -2.33 -8.94 6.06
C ASP A 26 -1.34 -9.43 5.03
N LYS A 27 -1.18 -10.75 4.89
CA LYS A 27 -0.30 -11.29 3.87
C LYS A 27 -0.78 -10.96 2.47
N GLN A 28 -2.09 -11.01 2.26
CA GLN A 28 -2.67 -10.65 0.96
C GLN A 28 -2.45 -9.17 0.66
N ILE A 29 -2.58 -8.31 1.67
CA ILE A 29 -2.33 -6.88 1.50
C ILE A 29 -0.89 -6.65 1.08
N VAL A 30 0.08 -7.30 1.75
CA VAL A 30 1.48 -7.14 1.40
C VAL A 30 1.73 -7.59 -0.04
N THR A 31 1.16 -8.74 -0.42
CA THR A 31 1.31 -9.24 -1.79
C THR A 31 0.75 -8.23 -2.81
N LEU A 32 -0.44 -7.69 -2.54
CA LEU A 32 -1.07 -6.74 -3.45
C LEU A 32 -0.30 -5.43 -3.53
N LEU A 33 0.24 -4.96 -2.40
CA LEU A 33 1.05 -3.76 -2.40
C LEU A 33 2.30 -3.93 -3.25
N ASN A 34 2.93 -5.10 -3.18
CA ASN A 34 4.11 -5.37 -3.98
C ASN A 34 3.78 -5.53 -5.46
N GLU A 35 2.65 -6.16 -5.79
CA GLU A 35 2.21 -6.23 -7.18
C GLU A 35 1.95 -4.83 -7.74
N ARG A 36 1.33 -3.99 -6.93
CA ARG A 36 1.07 -2.61 -7.33
C ARG A 36 2.37 -1.84 -7.53
N ALA A 37 3.35 -2.09 -6.65
CA ALA A 37 4.66 -1.45 -6.75
C ALA A 37 5.36 -1.87 -8.05
N ASP A 38 5.30 -3.16 -8.39
CA ASP A 38 5.90 -3.65 -9.63
C ASP A 38 5.27 -2.98 -10.85
N LEU A 39 3.94 -2.86 -10.86
CA LEU A 39 3.26 -2.20 -11.97
C LEU A 39 3.62 -0.71 -12.04
N ALA A 40 3.77 -0.05 -10.88
CA ALA A 40 4.17 1.35 -10.86
C ALA A 40 5.57 1.53 -11.45
N LEU A 41 6.47 0.58 -11.17
CA LEU A 41 7.81 0.62 -11.79
C LEU A 41 7.71 0.49 -13.29
N GLU A 42 6.86 -0.40 -13.79
CA GLU A 42 6.66 -0.55 -15.23
C GLU A 42 6.10 0.72 -15.85
N VAL A 43 5.15 1.38 -15.17
CA VAL A 43 4.62 2.65 -15.65
C VAL A 43 5.72 3.69 -15.73
N GLY A 44 6.56 3.77 -14.69
CA GLY A 44 7.68 4.72 -14.68
C GLY A 44 8.65 4.48 -15.82
N ARG A 45 8.99 3.22 -16.05
CA ARG A 45 9.91 2.86 -17.14
C ARG A 45 9.30 3.15 -18.50
N THR A 46 8.02 2.90 -18.67
CA THR A 46 7.30 3.20 -19.91
C THR A 46 7.28 4.70 -20.18
N LYS A 47 7.01 5.50 -19.13
CA LYS A 47 7.00 6.95 -19.26
C LYS A 47 8.40 7.46 -19.66
N ALA A 48 9.44 6.91 -19.04
CA ALA A 48 10.81 7.28 -19.38
C ALA A 48 11.13 6.96 -20.84
N ALA A 49 10.69 5.80 -21.32
CA ALA A 49 10.89 5.41 -22.72
C ALA A 49 10.17 6.35 -23.67
N LEU A 50 9.11 7.00 -23.23
CA LEU A 50 8.37 7.98 -24.02
C LEU A 50 8.91 9.40 -23.85
N GLY A 51 10.03 9.56 -23.14
CA GLY A 51 10.62 10.86 -22.91
C GLY A 51 10.00 11.66 -21.78
N ARG A 52 9.12 11.05 -21.01
CA ARG A 52 8.46 11.71 -19.89
C ARG A 52 9.29 11.50 -18.63
N ARG A 53 9.55 12.58 -17.92
CA ARG A 53 10.48 12.50 -16.78
C ARG A 53 9.83 12.66 -15.42
N ALA A 54 8.59 13.11 -15.38
CA ALA A 54 7.96 13.38 -14.09
C ALA A 54 7.67 12.07 -13.36
N VAL A 55 8.13 11.97 -12.13
CA VAL A 55 7.80 10.84 -11.27
C VAL A 55 6.41 11.00 -10.68
N ARG A 56 6.07 12.24 -10.27
CA ARG A 56 4.78 12.49 -9.68
C ARG A 56 3.75 12.87 -10.73
N ASP A 57 2.61 12.20 -10.69
CA ASP A 57 1.47 12.53 -11.51
C ASP A 57 0.33 12.91 -10.57
N ALA A 58 0.25 14.20 -10.24
CA ALA A 58 -0.72 14.68 -9.25
C ALA A 58 -2.16 14.47 -9.69
N GLU A 59 -2.42 14.58 -10.98
CA GLU A 59 -3.76 14.37 -11.49
C GLU A 59 -4.18 12.91 -11.37
N ARG A 60 -3.27 12.01 -11.72
CA ARG A 60 -3.52 10.59 -11.57
C ARG A 60 -3.76 10.21 -10.11
N GLU A 61 -2.97 10.79 -9.20
CA GLU A 61 -3.16 10.52 -7.77
C GLU A 61 -4.53 10.98 -7.31
N ARG A 62 -5.00 12.12 -7.79
CA ARG A 62 -6.35 12.60 -7.44
C ARG A 62 -7.42 11.66 -7.97
N GLU A 63 -7.28 11.18 -9.21
CA GLU A 63 -8.20 10.21 -9.78
C GLU A 63 -8.29 8.95 -8.93
N ILE A 64 -7.13 8.46 -8.49
CA ILE A 64 -7.11 7.25 -7.67
C ILE A 64 -7.82 7.49 -6.34
N LEU A 65 -7.59 8.65 -5.70
CA LEU A 65 -8.25 8.94 -4.43
C LEU A 65 -9.77 8.96 -4.59
N VAL A 66 -10.27 9.51 -5.69
CA VAL A 66 -11.71 9.51 -5.97
C VAL A 66 -12.21 8.07 -6.11
N ARG A 67 -11.49 7.25 -6.87
CA ARG A 67 -11.90 5.85 -7.06
C ARG A 67 -11.89 5.07 -5.75
N ILE A 68 -10.88 5.32 -4.90
CA ILE A 68 -10.81 4.65 -3.60
C ILE A 68 -11.98 5.08 -2.72
N ALA A 69 -12.29 6.38 -2.70
CA ALA A 69 -13.40 6.88 -1.93
C ALA A 69 -14.72 6.25 -2.39
N MET A 70 -14.90 6.11 -3.69
CA MET A 70 -16.12 5.50 -4.24
C MET A 70 -16.18 4.01 -3.99
N ALA A 71 -15.04 3.33 -3.93
CA ALA A 71 -14.99 1.90 -3.70
C ALA A 71 -15.16 1.52 -2.24
N ASN A 72 -15.02 2.48 -1.34
CA ASN A 72 -15.05 2.19 0.09
C ASN A 72 -16.48 2.05 0.59
N ASP A 73 -16.86 0.84 0.92
CA ASP A 73 -18.17 0.54 1.51
C ASP A 73 -18.11 0.46 3.04
N GLY A 74 -17.00 0.91 3.63
CA GLY A 74 -16.82 0.85 5.07
C GLY A 74 -16.51 -0.56 5.51
N PRO A 75 -16.21 -0.85 6.79
CA PRO A 75 -16.27 0.07 7.92
C PRO A 75 -15.03 0.95 8.08
N MET A 76 -14.04 0.85 7.18
CA MET A 76 -12.84 1.67 7.29
C MET A 76 -13.23 3.15 7.10
N PRO A 77 -12.84 4.03 8.06
CA PRO A 77 -13.13 5.46 7.89
C PRO A 77 -12.47 5.99 6.62
N GLN A 78 -13.25 6.73 5.84
CA GLN A 78 -12.77 7.17 4.54
C GLN A 78 -11.54 8.06 4.63
N ALA A 79 -11.51 8.98 5.59
CA ALA A 79 -10.36 9.87 5.72
C ALA A 79 -9.08 9.10 6.00
N ASP A 80 -9.17 8.04 6.81
CA ASP A 80 -8.00 7.22 7.13
C ASP A 80 -7.56 6.41 5.91
N LEU A 81 -8.52 5.87 5.17
CA LEU A 81 -8.18 5.12 3.96
C LEU A 81 -7.49 6.00 2.93
N LEU A 82 -7.98 7.22 2.75
CA LEU A 82 -7.35 8.16 1.81
C LEU A 82 -5.96 8.57 2.30
N ALA A 83 -5.78 8.72 3.62
CA ALA A 83 -4.47 9.03 4.17
C ALA A 83 -3.48 7.89 3.91
N LEU A 84 -3.93 6.64 4.04
CA LEU A 84 -3.11 5.49 3.71
C LEU A 84 -2.68 5.54 2.25
N TYR A 85 -3.60 5.87 1.36
CA TYR A 85 -3.25 5.95 -0.07
C TYR A 85 -2.30 7.08 -0.37
N ARG A 86 -2.43 8.22 0.30
CA ARG A 86 -1.46 9.30 0.12
C ARG A 86 -0.06 8.86 0.56
N ARG A 87 0.01 8.10 1.65
CA ARG A 87 1.31 7.56 2.10
C ARG A 87 1.85 6.54 1.10
N LEU A 88 0.95 5.72 0.54
CA LEU A 88 1.33 4.76 -0.49
C LEU A 88 1.87 5.47 -1.73
N PHE A 89 1.25 6.58 -2.15
CA PHE A 89 1.77 7.35 -3.27
C PHE A 89 3.19 7.85 -3.00
N ALA A 90 3.43 8.34 -1.78
CA ALA A 90 4.77 8.82 -1.43
C ALA A 90 5.80 7.71 -1.50
N ALA A 91 5.46 6.53 -1.00
CA ALA A 91 6.35 5.37 -1.05
C ALA A 91 6.60 4.95 -2.51
N THR A 92 5.56 4.98 -3.33
CA THR A 92 5.67 4.62 -4.75
C THR A 92 6.58 5.60 -5.49
N ARG A 93 6.42 6.90 -5.22
CA ARG A 93 7.28 7.90 -5.84
C ARG A 93 8.74 7.70 -5.46
N ALA A 94 9.00 7.39 -4.19
CA ALA A 94 10.36 7.14 -3.73
C ALA A 94 10.95 5.91 -4.43
N LEU A 95 10.15 4.87 -4.59
CA LEU A 95 10.57 3.66 -5.27
C LEU A 95 10.89 3.95 -6.74
N GLU A 96 10.03 4.68 -7.42
CA GLU A 96 10.22 5.03 -8.82
C GLU A 96 11.46 5.90 -9.00
N SER A 97 11.69 6.85 -8.10
CA SER A 97 12.88 7.70 -8.16
C SER A 97 14.15 6.89 -7.98
N ALA A 98 14.15 5.96 -7.03
CA ALA A 98 15.31 5.10 -6.80
C ALA A 98 15.59 4.20 -8.00
N ASP A 99 14.54 3.64 -8.59
CA ASP A 99 14.67 2.79 -9.77
C ASP A 99 15.24 3.59 -10.95
N ARG A 100 14.72 4.78 -11.16
CA ARG A 100 15.16 5.65 -12.25
C ARG A 100 16.62 6.02 -12.09
N PHE A 101 17.03 6.37 -10.87
CA PHE A 101 18.42 6.70 -10.57
C PHE A 101 19.33 5.51 -10.90
N ARG A 102 18.95 4.31 -10.51
CA ARG A 102 19.75 3.12 -10.79
C ARG A 102 19.83 2.78 -12.27
N ARG A 103 18.81 3.14 -13.03
CA ARG A 103 18.73 2.78 -14.45
C ARG A 103 19.32 3.82 -15.39
N GLU A 104 19.61 5.00 -14.90
CA GLU A 104 20.22 6.03 -15.74
C GLU A 104 21.69 5.70 -15.97
N PRO A 105 22.21 5.97 -17.18
CA PRO A 105 23.63 5.72 -17.44
C PRO A 105 24.49 6.57 -16.52
N GLY A 106 25.66 6.05 -16.16
CA GLY A 106 26.58 6.82 -15.38
C GLY A 106 27.14 8.01 -16.17
N ASP A 107 27.77 8.90 -15.46
CA ASP A 107 28.35 10.12 -16.04
C ASP A 107 29.75 9.89 -16.55
N ASP A 108 30.02 8.84 -17.14
CA ASP A 108 31.40 8.48 -17.55
C ASP A 108 31.99 9.39 -18.56
#